data_5ae01be4462c9541b2e5b02826269b3d
#
_entry.id   5ae01be4462c9541b2e5b02826269b3d
#
_cell.length_a   1.000
_cell.length_b   1.000
_cell.length_c   1.000
_cell.angle_alpha   90.00
_cell.angle_beta   90.00
_cell.angle_gamma   90.00
#
_symmetry.space_group_name_H-M   'P 1'
#
loop_
_entity.id
_entity.type
_entity.pdbx_description
1 polymer ?
#
loop_
_entity_poly.entity_id
_entity_poly.type
_entity_poly.pdbx_seq_one_letter_code
_entity_poly.pdbx_strand_id
1 'polypeptide(L)'
;RDRSVQVPANISFVISNPNYVPATIKNITAHAYDKANQDTSMGVCHLSNQKIESRQNTTVTLPCKLEYSLEKDPNLTIIKDIARSCFQSKDKHLQILLKVHLKVKLYSFTVPIDVNPSISFECPVTKKQIQQIVGHKVDLDDILHNVRRRSLQEAWSALRERYLLRSSSSPGDEL
;
A
#
# COMPACT_ATOMS: atom_id res chain seq x y z
N ARG A 1 27.91 0.14 -1.22
CA ARG A 1 27.08 -0.15 -2.41
C ARG A 1 25.63 -0.11 -1.98
N ASP A 2 24.93 0.91 -2.43
CA ASP A 2 23.52 1.11 -2.18
C ASP A 2 22.74 -0.09 -2.74
N ARG A 3 22.08 -0.83 -1.87
CA ARG A 3 21.22 -1.95 -2.30
C ARG A 3 19.81 -1.43 -2.48
N SER A 4 19.56 -0.79 -3.62
CA SER A 4 18.21 -0.43 -4.04
C SER A 4 17.75 -1.40 -5.13
N VAL A 5 16.48 -1.75 -5.09
CA VAL A 5 15.81 -2.54 -6.13
C VAL A 5 14.74 -1.67 -6.74
N GLN A 6 14.77 -1.55 -8.07
CA GLN A 6 13.77 -0.82 -8.82
C GLN A 6 12.93 -1.80 -9.64
N VAL A 7 11.61 -1.68 -9.51
CA VAL A 7 10.65 -2.52 -10.23
C VAL A 7 9.71 -1.60 -11.01
N PRO A 8 9.69 -1.70 -12.35
CA PRO A 8 8.68 -1.02 -13.13
C PRO A 8 7.31 -1.67 -12.88
N ALA A 9 6.28 -0.85 -12.71
CA ALA A 9 4.92 -1.30 -12.51
C ALA A 9 3.96 -0.40 -13.30
N ASN A 10 2.82 -0.93 -13.71
CA ASN A 10 1.76 -0.18 -14.36
C ASN A 10 0.48 -0.32 -13.54
N ILE A 11 -0.11 0.81 -13.18
CA ILE A 11 -1.39 0.86 -12.48
C ILE A 11 -2.44 1.33 -13.49
N SER A 12 -3.45 0.50 -13.74
CA SER A 12 -4.56 0.84 -14.63
C SER A 12 -5.81 1.09 -13.83
N PHE A 13 -6.52 2.16 -14.17
CA PHE A 13 -7.80 2.52 -13.59
C PHE A 13 -8.74 3.10 -14.65
N VAL A 14 -10.04 3.05 -14.37
CA VAL A 14 -11.06 3.54 -15.27
C VAL A 14 -11.60 4.84 -14.70
N ILE A 15 -11.59 5.88 -15.53
CA ILE A 15 -12.22 7.16 -15.23
C ILE A 15 -13.53 7.25 -15.99
N SER A 16 -14.64 7.37 -15.29
CA SER A 16 -15.94 7.62 -15.86
C SER A 16 -16.21 9.11 -15.95
N ASN A 17 -16.46 9.60 -17.15
CA ASN A 17 -16.90 10.98 -17.36
C ASN A 17 -18.36 11.00 -17.83
N PRO A 18 -19.32 11.15 -16.94
CA PRO A 18 -20.75 11.20 -17.32
C PRO A 18 -21.14 12.53 -17.97
N ASN A 19 -20.27 13.54 -17.97
CA ASN A 19 -20.54 14.87 -18.48
C ASN A 19 -20.45 14.94 -20.01
N TYR A 20 -21.11 15.90 -20.60
CA TYR A 20 -21.04 16.20 -22.04
C TYR A 20 -19.74 16.88 -22.48
N VAL A 21 -18.89 17.22 -21.53
CA VAL A 21 -17.64 17.97 -21.74
C VAL A 21 -16.47 17.03 -21.58
N PRO A 22 -15.57 16.95 -22.57
CA PRO A 22 -14.33 16.24 -22.42
C PRO A 22 -13.41 16.97 -21.43
N ALA A 23 -12.60 16.20 -20.72
CA ALA A 23 -11.59 16.73 -19.80
C ALA A 23 -10.19 16.33 -20.27
N THR A 24 -9.18 17.08 -19.87
CA THR A 24 -7.79 16.69 -20.10
C THR A 24 -7.05 16.67 -18.75
N ILE A 25 -6.52 15.53 -18.39
CA ILE A 25 -5.61 15.46 -17.26
C ILE A 25 -4.25 15.92 -17.72
N LYS A 26 -3.84 17.09 -17.27
CA LYS A 26 -2.56 17.72 -17.66
C LYS A 26 -1.38 17.02 -17.02
N ASN A 27 -1.52 16.65 -15.77
CA ASN A 27 -0.47 15.98 -15.02
C ASN A 27 -1.07 15.10 -13.93
N ILE A 28 -0.58 13.88 -13.83
CA ILE A 28 -0.81 12.98 -12.69
C ILE A 28 0.55 12.70 -12.08
N THR A 29 0.69 12.96 -10.80
CA THR A 29 1.81 12.49 -10.00
C THR A 29 1.25 11.70 -8.83
N ALA A 30 1.69 10.47 -8.69
CA ALA A 30 1.28 9.64 -7.56
C ALA A 30 2.50 9.11 -6.83
N HIS A 31 2.47 9.16 -5.51
CA HIS A 31 3.47 8.56 -4.64
C HIS A 31 2.86 7.32 -4.00
N ALA A 32 3.58 6.21 -4.10
CA ALA A 32 3.18 4.94 -3.50
C ALA A 32 3.80 4.80 -2.10
N TYR A 33 2.99 4.40 -1.14
CA TYR A 33 3.41 4.15 0.24
C TYR A 33 2.92 2.77 0.68
N ASP A 34 3.70 2.12 1.52
CA ASP A 34 3.21 0.98 2.25
C ASP A 34 2.14 1.43 3.27
N LYS A 35 1.08 0.64 3.44
CA LYS A 35 0.01 0.97 4.39
C LYS A 35 0.49 1.05 5.83
N ALA A 36 1.47 0.22 6.19
CA ALA A 36 2.06 0.19 7.53
C ALA A 36 3.10 1.30 7.75
N ASN A 37 3.70 1.83 6.66
CA ASN A 37 4.71 2.89 6.73
C ASN A 37 4.44 3.96 5.66
N GLN A 38 3.73 5.01 6.04
CA GLN A 38 3.37 6.11 5.14
C GLN A 38 4.41 7.25 5.11
N ASP A 39 5.50 7.13 5.84
CA ASP A 39 6.55 8.13 5.89
C ASP A 39 7.59 7.92 4.78
N THR A 40 7.71 6.68 4.30
CA THR A 40 8.68 6.30 3.27
C THR A 40 7.97 5.98 1.96
N SER A 41 8.20 6.81 0.93
CA SER A 41 7.69 6.54 -0.41
C SER A 41 8.39 5.33 -1.02
N MET A 42 7.60 4.36 -1.47
CA MET A 42 8.05 3.16 -2.18
C MET A 42 8.16 3.38 -3.69
N GLY A 43 7.68 4.50 -4.21
CA GLY A 43 7.75 4.76 -5.63
C GLY A 43 6.98 5.98 -6.07
N VAL A 44 7.23 6.33 -7.33
CA VAL A 44 6.59 7.48 -7.98
C VAL A 44 6.01 7.04 -9.31
N CYS A 45 4.81 7.52 -9.59
CA CYS A 45 4.13 7.33 -10.85
C CYS A 45 3.89 8.68 -11.50
N HIS A 46 4.04 8.76 -12.82
CA HIS A 46 3.83 10.01 -13.53
C HIS A 46 3.19 9.76 -14.89
N LEU A 47 2.17 10.57 -15.22
CA LEU A 47 1.53 10.58 -16.52
C LEU A 47 1.09 12.01 -16.86
N SER A 48 1.18 12.40 -18.12
CA SER A 48 0.78 13.72 -18.59
C SER A 48 -0.11 13.66 -19.83
N ASN A 49 -0.93 14.71 -19.99
CA ASN A 49 -1.75 14.95 -21.18
C ASN A 49 -2.69 13.81 -21.55
N GLN A 50 -3.37 13.20 -20.57
CA GLN A 50 -4.36 12.17 -20.80
C GLN A 50 -5.72 12.80 -21.08
N LYS A 51 -6.28 12.53 -22.26
CA LYS A 51 -7.64 12.96 -22.63
C LYS A 51 -8.68 12.01 -22.05
N ILE A 52 -9.72 12.56 -21.47
CA ILE A 52 -10.89 11.85 -20.95
C ILE A 52 -12.10 12.29 -21.80
N GLU A 53 -12.61 11.37 -22.56
CA GLU A 53 -13.73 11.63 -23.47
C GLU A 53 -15.03 11.90 -22.70
N SER A 54 -15.94 12.67 -23.31
CA SER A 54 -17.27 12.93 -22.75
C SER A 54 -18.15 11.69 -22.83
N ARG A 55 -18.99 11.46 -21.80
CA ARG A 55 -19.95 10.37 -21.71
C ARG A 55 -19.38 8.97 -21.93
N GLN A 56 -18.11 8.77 -21.58
CA GLN A 56 -17.40 7.52 -21.77
C GLN A 56 -16.55 7.14 -20.54
N ASN A 57 -16.21 5.87 -20.49
CA ASN A 57 -15.21 5.34 -19.59
C ASN A 57 -13.86 5.33 -20.31
N THR A 58 -12.87 5.98 -19.75
CA THR A 58 -11.49 6.00 -20.28
C THR A 58 -10.59 5.19 -19.37
N THR A 59 -9.95 4.16 -19.92
CA THR A 59 -8.90 3.44 -19.17
C THR A 59 -7.60 4.23 -19.23
N VAL A 60 -7.07 4.54 -18.07
CA VAL A 60 -5.80 5.26 -17.89
C VAL A 60 -4.79 4.31 -17.29
N THR A 61 -3.63 4.17 -17.93
CA THR A 61 -2.50 3.40 -17.41
C THR A 61 -1.41 4.34 -16.95
N LEU A 62 -1.10 4.26 -15.67
CA LEU A 62 -0.12 5.09 -14.97
C LEU A 62 1.18 4.30 -14.80
N PRO A 63 2.24 4.64 -15.53
CA PRO A 63 3.54 4.01 -15.34
C PRO A 63 4.16 4.44 -14.01
N CYS A 64 4.64 3.48 -13.27
CA CYS A 64 5.22 3.64 -11.94
C CYS A 64 6.64 3.07 -11.90
N LYS A 65 7.48 3.71 -11.10
CA LYS A 65 8.78 3.17 -10.69
C LYS A 65 8.71 2.91 -9.19
N LEU A 66 8.61 1.65 -8.82
CA LEU A 66 8.69 1.25 -7.41
C LEU A 66 10.16 1.06 -7.06
N GLU A 67 10.58 1.66 -5.96
CA GLU A 67 11.96 1.57 -5.47
C GLU A 67 11.94 1.18 -4.00
N TYR A 68 12.66 0.15 -3.67
CA TYR A 68 12.93 -0.24 -2.30
C TYR A 68 14.43 -0.10 -2.00
N SER A 69 14.76 0.54 -0.87
CA SER A 69 16.12 0.70 -0.38
C SER A 69 16.15 0.43 1.12
N LEU A 70 17.12 -0.38 1.55
CA LEU A 70 17.37 -0.66 2.98
C LEU A 70 17.73 0.60 3.77
N GLU A 71 18.31 1.61 3.12
CA GLU A 71 18.64 2.87 3.76
C GLU A 71 17.40 3.68 4.14
N LYS A 72 16.35 3.59 3.32
CA LYS A 72 15.06 4.26 3.57
C LYS A 72 14.17 3.49 4.55
N ASP A 73 14.48 2.22 4.81
CA ASP A 73 13.73 1.35 5.73
C ASP A 73 14.67 0.64 6.73
N PRO A 74 15.36 1.39 7.61
CA PRO A 74 16.36 0.82 8.53
C PRO A 74 15.78 -0.20 9.51
N ASN A 75 14.50 -0.09 9.82
CA ASN A 75 13.77 -1.01 10.70
C ASN A 75 13.14 -2.20 9.97
N LEU A 76 13.32 -2.28 8.66
CA LEU A 76 12.72 -3.31 7.80
C LEU A 76 11.19 -3.38 7.94
N THR A 77 10.54 -2.25 8.17
CA THR A 77 9.08 -2.17 8.39
C THR A 77 8.33 -2.58 7.13
N ILE A 78 8.73 -2.05 5.99
CA ILE A 78 8.14 -2.36 4.68
C ILE A 78 8.36 -3.83 4.33
N ILE A 79 9.57 -4.35 4.50
CA ILE A 79 9.87 -5.78 4.23
C ILE A 79 9.08 -6.71 5.15
N LYS A 80 8.93 -6.35 6.44
CA LYS A 80 8.12 -7.13 7.38
C LYS A 80 6.64 -7.14 6.99
N ASP A 81 6.10 -6.02 6.52
CA ASP A 81 4.71 -5.94 6.06
C ASP A 81 4.51 -6.74 4.76
N ILE A 82 5.40 -6.61 3.80
CA ILE A 82 5.40 -7.43 2.58
C ILE A 82 5.48 -8.93 2.94
N ALA A 83 6.39 -9.31 3.84
CA ALA A 83 6.55 -10.69 4.27
C ALA A 83 5.29 -11.23 4.96
N ARG A 84 4.66 -10.44 5.82
CA ARG A 84 3.40 -10.78 6.48
C ARG A 84 2.27 -10.95 5.47
N SER A 85 2.07 -9.96 4.61
CA SER A 85 0.98 -9.92 3.64
C SER A 85 1.12 -11.01 2.58
N CYS A 86 2.35 -11.25 2.10
CA CYS A 86 2.60 -12.16 0.98
C CYS A 86 2.80 -13.63 1.39
N PHE A 87 3.32 -13.91 2.58
CA PHE A 87 3.71 -15.28 2.96
C PHE A 87 2.97 -15.83 4.17
N GLN A 88 2.36 -14.97 4.99
CA GLN A 88 1.60 -15.41 6.16
C GLN A 88 0.09 -15.21 6.02
N SER A 89 -0.34 -14.22 5.22
CA SER A 89 -1.76 -14.00 4.94
C SER A 89 -2.31 -15.08 4.01
N LYS A 90 -3.56 -15.49 4.24
CA LYS A 90 -4.28 -16.41 3.34
C LYS A 90 -4.52 -15.80 1.97
N ASP A 91 -4.79 -14.51 1.94
CA ASP A 91 -5.21 -13.79 0.72
C ASP A 91 -4.03 -13.40 -0.17
N LYS A 92 -2.79 -13.43 0.35
CA LYS A 92 -1.55 -13.09 -0.39
C LYS A 92 -1.63 -11.79 -1.17
N HIS A 93 -2.27 -10.77 -0.60
CA HIS A 93 -2.41 -9.46 -1.20
C HIS A 93 -1.61 -8.42 -0.43
N LEU A 94 -0.91 -7.56 -1.17
CA LEU A 94 -0.22 -6.40 -0.64
C LEU A 94 -1.09 -5.16 -0.82
N GLN A 95 -1.22 -4.35 0.22
CA GLN A 95 -1.98 -3.10 0.18
C GLN A 95 -1.02 -1.91 0.10
N ILE A 96 -1.21 -1.10 -0.93
CA ILE A 96 -0.46 0.14 -1.15
C ILE A 96 -1.42 1.32 -1.08
N LEU A 97 -1.01 2.37 -0.39
CA LEU A 97 -1.66 3.66 -0.39
C LEU A 97 -1.02 4.54 -1.47
N LEU A 98 -1.83 5.07 -2.38
CA LEU A 98 -1.38 6.05 -3.35
C LEU A 98 -1.81 7.45 -2.89
N LYS A 99 -0.87 8.39 -2.83
CA LYS A 99 -1.17 9.82 -2.72
C LYS A 99 -1.07 10.40 -4.13
N VAL A 100 -2.22 10.67 -4.73
CA VAL A 100 -2.32 11.09 -6.14
C VAL A 100 -2.68 12.57 -6.19
N HIS A 101 -1.83 13.32 -6.85
CA HIS A 101 -2.07 14.73 -7.19
C HIS A 101 -2.26 14.84 -8.70
N LEU A 102 -3.41 15.36 -9.14
CA LEU A 102 -3.71 15.51 -10.55
C LEU A 102 -4.25 16.91 -10.85
N LYS A 103 -3.95 17.40 -12.08
CA LYS A 103 -4.45 18.66 -12.58
C LYS A 103 -5.34 18.39 -13.79
N VAL A 104 -6.64 18.68 -13.65
CA VAL A 104 -7.64 18.47 -14.69
C VAL A 104 -7.97 19.80 -15.36
N LYS A 105 -7.79 19.85 -16.66
CA LYS A 105 -8.19 21.00 -17.48
C LYS A 105 -9.60 20.75 -18.03
N LEU A 106 -10.49 21.70 -17.74
CA LEU A 106 -11.85 21.79 -18.26
C LEU A 106 -11.95 23.13 -18.99
N TYR A 107 -12.11 23.11 -20.32
CA TYR A 107 -12.11 24.35 -21.14
C TYR A 107 -10.88 25.24 -20.89
N SER A 108 -11.10 26.40 -20.28
CA SER A 108 -10.04 27.41 -20.02
C SER A 108 -9.48 27.37 -18.60
N PHE A 109 -10.04 26.59 -17.68
CA PHE A 109 -9.56 26.53 -16.29
C PHE A 109 -9.00 25.16 -15.94
N THR A 110 -8.09 25.16 -14.98
CA THR A 110 -7.45 23.94 -14.47
C THR A 110 -7.75 23.79 -12.99
N VAL A 111 -8.22 22.60 -12.62
CA VAL A 111 -8.56 22.28 -11.23
C VAL A 111 -7.56 21.25 -10.70
N PRO A 112 -6.88 21.54 -9.58
CA PRO A 112 -6.09 20.54 -8.87
C PRO A 112 -7.04 19.62 -8.09
N ILE A 113 -6.73 18.32 -8.08
CA ILE A 113 -7.49 17.30 -7.36
C ILE A 113 -6.50 16.38 -6.64
N ASP A 114 -6.73 16.14 -5.36
CA ASP A 114 -5.97 15.22 -4.54
C ASP A 114 -6.84 14.04 -4.14
N VAL A 115 -6.36 12.82 -4.38
CA VAL A 115 -7.04 11.59 -3.98
C VAL A 115 -6.05 10.60 -3.39
N ASN A 116 -6.48 9.83 -2.41
CA ASN A 116 -5.64 8.87 -1.70
C ASN A 116 -6.26 7.46 -1.74
N PRO A 117 -6.32 6.83 -2.92
CA PRO A 117 -6.85 5.48 -3.03
C PRO A 117 -5.91 4.45 -2.39
N SER A 118 -6.50 3.46 -1.74
CA SER A 118 -5.80 2.24 -1.34
C SER A 118 -6.05 1.18 -2.40
N ILE A 119 -4.99 0.60 -2.92
CA ILE A 119 -5.04 -0.48 -3.89
C ILE A 119 -4.51 -1.77 -3.27
N SER A 120 -5.11 -2.88 -3.65
CA SER A 120 -4.68 -4.22 -3.26
C SER A 120 -4.34 -5.02 -4.51
N PHE A 121 -3.21 -5.68 -4.50
CA PHE A 121 -2.77 -6.52 -5.63
C PHE A 121 -2.08 -7.78 -5.13
N GLU A 122 -2.07 -8.80 -5.98
CA GLU A 122 -1.37 -10.04 -5.69
C GLU A 122 0.12 -9.77 -5.48
N CYS A 123 0.71 -10.49 -4.56
CA CYS A 123 2.11 -10.31 -4.19
C CYS A 123 3.05 -10.54 -5.39
N PRO A 124 3.76 -9.51 -5.83
CA PRO A 124 4.61 -9.59 -7.01
C PRO A 124 5.98 -10.21 -6.73
N VAL A 125 6.26 -10.56 -5.48
CA VAL A 125 7.59 -10.98 -5.03
C VAL A 125 7.58 -12.39 -4.45
N THR A 126 8.64 -13.12 -4.72
CA THR A 126 8.89 -14.44 -4.13
C THR A 126 9.80 -14.34 -2.91
N LYS A 127 9.78 -15.35 -2.03
CA LYS A 127 10.72 -15.43 -0.88
C LYS A 127 12.18 -15.26 -1.32
N LYS A 128 12.58 -15.88 -2.44
CA LYS A 128 13.95 -15.78 -2.98
C LYS A 128 14.33 -14.34 -3.34
N GLN A 129 13.43 -13.59 -3.96
CA GLN A 129 13.67 -12.20 -4.33
C GLN A 129 13.83 -11.31 -3.08
N ILE A 130 13.00 -11.49 -2.06
CA ILE A 130 13.15 -10.75 -0.81
C ILE A 130 14.47 -11.10 -0.13
N GLN A 131 14.85 -12.39 -0.06
CA GLN A 131 16.11 -12.81 0.50
C GLN A 131 17.32 -12.20 -0.21
N GLN A 132 17.25 -12.02 -1.53
CA GLN A 132 18.28 -11.32 -2.30
C GLN A 132 18.38 -9.83 -1.94
N ILE A 133 17.26 -9.17 -1.66
CA ILE A 133 17.20 -7.76 -1.27
C ILE A 133 17.81 -7.55 0.12
N VAL A 134 17.36 -8.33 1.10
CA VAL A 134 17.84 -8.21 2.50
C VAL A 134 19.24 -8.79 2.70
N GLY A 135 19.69 -9.69 1.78
CA GLY A 135 20.98 -10.36 1.83
C GLY A 135 21.04 -11.43 2.93
N HIS A 136 22.19 -12.09 3.04
CA HIS A 136 22.40 -13.19 4.01
C HIS A 136 22.48 -12.75 5.48
N LYS A 137 22.53 -11.43 5.76
CA LYS A 137 22.62 -10.90 7.12
C LYS A 137 21.28 -10.93 7.86
N VAL A 138 20.18 -11.09 7.14
CA VAL A 138 18.82 -11.09 7.70
C VAL A 138 18.14 -12.36 7.22
N ASP A 139 17.86 -13.27 8.14
CA ASP A 139 17.09 -14.46 7.80
C ASP A 139 15.61 -14.10 7.71
N LEU A 140 15.03 -14.36 6.54
CA LEU A 140 13.62 -14.08 6.31
C LEU A 140 12.72 -14.96 7.21
N ASP A 141 13.15 -16.17 7.50
CA ASP A 141 12.41 -17.07 8.39
C ASP A 141 12.44 -16.56 9.83
N ASP A 142 13.52 -15.93 10.28
CA ASP A 142 13.56 -15.23 11.57
C ASP A 142 12.62 -14.03 11.61
N ILE A 143 12.55 -13.25 10.53
CA ILE A 143 11.57 -12.15 10.42
C ILE A 143 10.16 -12.71 10.52
N LEU A 144 9.84 -13.75 9.78
CA LEU A 144 8.52 -14.38 9.77
C LEU A 144 8.16 -15.00 11.14
N HIS A 145 9.12 -15.64 11.81
CA HIS A 145 8.94 -16.18 13.17
C HIS A 145 8.66 -15.09 14.19
N ASN A 146 9.42 -14.01 14.16
CA ASN A 146 9.26 -12.89 15.10
C ASN A 146 7.93 -12.16 14.87
N VAL A 147 7.50 -12.01 13.64
CA VAL A 147 6.18 -11.45 13.28
C VAL A 147 5.05 -12.35 13.80
N ARG A 148 5.17 -13.67 13.64
CA ARG A 148 4.18 -14.63 14.14
C ARG A 148 4.09 -14.65 15.67
N ARG A 149 5.22 -14.56 16.38
CA ARG A 149 5.25 -14.47 17.85
C ARG A 149 4.55 -13.23 18.36
N ARG A 150 4.80 -12.05 17.75
CA ARG A 150 4.14 -10.80 18.17
C ARG A 150 2.64 -10.84 17.91
N SER A 151 2.19 -11.33 16.77
CA SER A 151 0.74 -11.44 16.47
C SER A 151 0.01 -12.39 17.42
N LEU A 152 0.65 -13.48 17.86
CA LEU A 152 0.11 -14.37 18.88
C LEU A 152 0.06 -13.69 20.25
N GLN A 153 1.10 -12.97 20.62
CA GLN A 153 1.18 -12.25 21.90
C GLN A 153 0.13 -11.14 22.00
N GLU A 154 -0.08 -10.38 20.91
CA GLU A 154 -1.14 -9.38 20.80
C GLU A 154 -2.54 -10.01 20.85
N ALA A 155 -2.76 -11.16 20.18
CA ALA A 155 -4.00 -11.90 20.26
C ALA A 155 -4.28 -12.44 21.68
N TRP A 156 -3.26 -12.94 22.37
CA TRP A 156 -3.37 -13.40 23.74
C TRP A 156 -3.63 -12.27 24.73
N SER A 157 -2.99 -11.09 24.56
CA SER A 157 -3.26 -9.92 25.41
C SER A 157 -4.70 -9.41 25.20
N ALA A 158 -5.17 -9.33 23.97
CA ALA A 158 -6.54 -8.92 23.66
C ALA A 158 -7.61 -9.89 24.20
N LEU A 159 -7.32 -11.20 24.17
CA LEU A 159 -8.19 -12.21 24.77
C LEU A 159 -8.21 -12.10 26.29
N ARG A 160 -7.05 -11.85 26.91
CA ARG A 160 -6.93 -11.69 28.35
C ARG A 160 -7.69 -10.47 28.86
N GLU A 161 -7.61 -9.34 28.18
CA GLU A 161 -8.40 -8.15 28.49
C GLU A 161 -9.90 -8.40 28.41
N ARG A 162 -10.37 -9.09 27.35
CA ARG A 162 -11.80 -9.45 27.22
C ARG A 162 -12.27 -10.39 28.33
N TYR A 163 -11.40 -11.29 28.79
CA TYR A 163 -11.72 -12.22 29.87
C TYR A 163 -11.82 -11.48 31.22
N LEU A 164 -10.90 -10.54 31.50
CA LEU A 164 -10.90 -9.73 32.73
C LEU A 164 -12.10 -8.79 32.81
N LEU A 165 -12.50 -8.17 31.70
CA LEU A 165 -13.67 -7.32 31.63
C LEU A 165 -14.99 -8.11 31.86
N ARG A 166 -15.03 -9.40 31.47
CA ARG A 166 -16.20 -10.24 31.64
C ARG A 166 -16.33 -10.78 33.07
N SER A 167 -15.22 -10.94 33.78
CA SER A 167 -15.22 -11.37 35.19
C SER A 167 -15.56 -10.26 36.20
N SER A 168 -15.44 -8.98 35.76
CA SER A 168 -15.80 -7.83 36.60
C SER A 168 -17.28 -7.39 36.49
N SER A 169 -18.03 -8.01 35.59
CA SER A 169 -19.47 -7.72 35.38
C SER A 169 -20.40 -8.82 35.93
N SER A 170 -20.00 -9.51 36.99
CA SER A 170 -20.92 -10.36 37.73
C SER A 170 -21.90 -9.47 38.51
N PRO A 171 -23.22 -9.56 38.28
CA PRO A 171 -24.18 -8.82 39.07
C PRO A 171 -24.16 -9.40 40.48
N GLY A 172 -23.85 -8.52 41.45
CA GLY A 172 -23.97 -8.84 42.86
C GLY A 172 -25.42 -9.12 43.21
N ASP A 173 -25.57 -10.14 44.02
CA ASP A 173 -26.78 -10.64 44.60
C ASP A 173 -27.68 -9.56 45.13
N GLU A 174 -28.93 -9.50 44.66
CA GLU A 174 -30.05 -8.96 45.42
C GLU A 174 -30.49 -9.98 46.44
N LEU A 175 -30.40 -9.63 47.73
CA LEU A 175 -31.16 -10.16 48.83
C LEU A 175 -32.29 -9.20 49.16
#